data_c8710dbaf69daf6b129591671d33f5c4
#
_entry.id   c8710dbaf69daf6b129591671d33f5c4
#
_cell.length_a   1.000
_cell.length_b   1.000
_cell.length_c   1.000
_cell.angle_alpha   90.00
_cell.angle_beta   90.00
_cell.angle_gamma   90.00
#
_symmetry.space_group_name_H-M   'P 1'
#
loop_
_entity.id
_entity.type
_entity.pdbx_description
1 polymer ?
#
loop_
_entity_poly.entity_id
_entity_poly.type
_entity_poly.pdbx_seq_one_letter_code
_entity_poly.pdbx_strand_id
1 'polypeptide(L)'
;MQAHYTRLFTDEQGESRFEDLAIELTQKLCVPGADTLPIAPFLSGEGTFWVGGSATWKGDALHPAPRRYIIVTVQGEYEVTTSRGETRRFPAGSVVLPRTPRVKDTPQLTSGRTRQ
;
A
#
# COMPACT_ATOMS: atom_id res chain seq x y z
N MET A 1 20.91 -2.54 -1.17
CA MET A 1 19.67 -2.30 -1.98
C MET A 1 18.49 -2.19 -1.06
N GLN A 2 17.64 -1.20 -1.26
CA GLN A 2 16.46 -0.96 -0.43
C GLN A 2 15.19 -1.04 -1.24
N ALA A 3 14.13 -1.55 -0.61
CA ALA A 3 12.78 -1.48 -1.13
C ALA A 3 12.01 -0.39 -0.37
N HIS A 4 11.18 0.37 -1.06
CA HIS A 4 10.44 1.49 -0.48
C HIS A 4 8.95 1.21 -0.50
N TYR A 5 8.29 1.62 0.58
CA TYR A 5 6.84 1.53 0.66
C TYR A 5 6.28 2.66 1.53
N THR A 6 5.00 2.91 1.38
CA THR A 6 4.28 3.91 2.17
C THR A 6 3.35 3.19 3.15
N ARG A 7 3.46 3.53 4.42
CA ARG A 7 2.54 3.08 5.44
C ARG A 7 1.46 4.14 5.64
N LEU A 8 0.22 3.71 5.66
CA LEU A 8 -0.91 4.53 6.05
C LEU A 8 -1.36 4.05 7.43
N PHE A 9 -1.31 4.91 8.43
CA PHE A 9 -1.57 4.52 9.82
C PHE A 9 -2.38 5.59 10.55
N THR A 10 -2.94 5.21 11.67
CA THR A 10 -3.66 6.12 12.56
C THR A 10 -2.74 6.49 13.72
N ASP A 11 -2.58 7.79 13.95
CA ASP A 11 -1.73 8.31 15.02
C ASP A 11 -2.43 8.32 16.39
N GLU A 12 -1.73 8.80 17.41
CA GLU A 12 -2.23 8.84 18.78
C GLU A 12 -3.46 9.73 18.95
N GLN A 13 -3.63 10.73 18.09
CA GLN A 13 -4.79 11.60 18.08
C GLN A 13 -5.97 11.03 17.27
N GLY A 14 -5.82 9.84 16.72
CA GLY A 14 -6.85 9.23 15.89
C GLY A 14 -6.87 9.73 14.46
N GLU A 15 -5.83 10.43 14.01
CA GLU A 15 -5.73 10.96 12.66
C GLU A 15 -4.94 10.02 11.75
N SER A 16 -5.35 9.89 10.50
CA SER A 16 -4.62 9.09 9.53
C SER A 16 -3.46 9.86 8.93
N ARG A 17 -2.33 9.17 8.74
CA ARG A 17 -1.08 9.76 8.25
C ARG A 17 -0.37 8.82 7.30
N PHE A 18 0.45 9.40 6.42
CA PHE A 18 1.39 8.66 5.59
C PHE A 18 2.78 8.66 6.22
N GLU A 19 3.49 7.56 6.06
CA GLU A 19 4.88 7.43 6.45
C GLU A 19 5.63 6.66 5.38
N ASP A 20 6.73 7.23 4.89
CA ASP A 20 7.56 6.58 3.89
C ASP A 20 8.65 5.77 4.58
N LEU A 21 8.75 4.51 4.23
CA LEU A 21 9.66 3.55 4.86
C LEU A 21 10.51 2.85 3.83
N ALA A 22 11.65 2.36 4.29
CA ALA A 22 12.55 1.56 3.47
C ALA A 22 12.95 0.30 4.21
N ILE A 23 13.10 -0.79 3.48
CA ILE A 23 13.58 -2.07 3.99
C ILE A 23 14.88 -2.41 3.30
N GLU A 24 15.90 -2.74 4.07
CA GLU A 24 17.16 -3.22 3.53
C GLU A 24 17.00 -4.67 3.05
N LEU A 25 17.44 -4.94 1.83
CA LEU A 25 17.42 -6.29 1.26
C LEU A 25 18.76 -6.96 1.53
N THR A 26 18.71 -8.22 1.91
CA THR A 26 19.89 -9.03 2.22
C THR A 26 20.09 -10.08 1.14
N GLN A 27 21.32 -10.26 0.69
CA GLN A 27 21.65 -11.30 -0.28
C GLN A 27 21.41 -12.66 0.31
N LYS A 28 20.63 -13.47 -0.38
CA LYS A 28 20.26 -14.80 0.08
C LYS A 28 20.24 -15.79 -1.07
N LEU A 29 20.71 -17.00 -0.79
CA LEU A 29 20.62 -18.12 -1.73
C LEU A 29 19.21 -18.68 -1.68
N CYS A 30 18.46 -18.52 -2.77
CA CYS A 30 17.08 -18.97 -2.87
C CYS A 30 16.95 -20.29 -3.63
N VAL A 31 17.82 -20.49 -4.63
CA VAL A 31 17.83 -21.68 -5.47
C VAL A 31 19.25 -22.25 -5.46
N PRO A 32 19.45 -23.53 -5.07
CA PRO A 32 20.77 -24.15 -5.12
C PRO A 32 21.37 -24.08 -6.54
N GLY A 33 22.63 -23.64 -6.63
CA GLY A 33 23.33 -23.51 -7.90
C GLY A 33 23.11 -22.19 -8.64
N ALA A 34 22.23 -21.32 -8.16
CA ALA A 34 22.01 -20.00 -8.71
C ALA A 34 22.76 -18.94 -7.92
N ASP A 35 22.84 -17.72 -8.44
CA ASP A 35 23.37 -16.60 -7.72
C ASP A 35 22.44 -16.20 -6.55
N THR A 36 22.99 -15.51 -5.56
CA THR A 36 22.17 -14.93 -4.49
C THR A 36 21.30 -13.81 -5.01
N LEU A 37 20.16 -13.60 -4.37
CA LEU A 37 19.24 -12.51 -4.66
C LEU A 37 19.06 -11.60 -3.45
N PRO A 38 18.91 -10.29 -3.66
CA PRO A 38 18.58 -9.41 -2.56
C PRO A 38 17.11 -9.63 -2.13
N ILE A 39 16.90 -9.97 -0.86
CA ILE A 39 15.60 -10.33 -0.31
C ILE A 39 15.40 -9.67 1.05
N ALA A 40 14.16 -9.32 1.32
CA ALA A 40 13.69 -8.98 2.66
C ALA A 40 12.28 -9.55 2.86
N PRO A 41 12.00 -10.16 4.01
CA PRO A 41 10.62 -10.52 4.33
C PRO A 41 9.80 -9.24 4.56
N PHE A 42 8.54 -9.26 4.17
CA PHE A 42 7.66 -8.12 4.37
C PHE A 42 6.42 -8.51 5.18
N LEU A 43 5.48 -9.19 4.54
CA LEU A 43 4.24 -9.63 5.19
C LEU A 43 3.96 -11.08 4.86
N SER A 44 3.41 -11.79 5.84
CA SER A 44 2.78 -13.09 5.58
C SER A 44 1.42 -12.84 4.95
N GLY A 45 1.16 -13.48 3.82
CA GLY A 45 -0.10 -13.34 3.10
C GLY A 45 -0.85 -14.66 3.01
N GLU A 46 -2.16 -14.60 3.14
CA GLU A 46 -3.03 -15.78 3.00
C GLU A 46 -3.71 -15.84 1.63
N GLY A 47 -3.64 -14.76 0.85
CA GLY A 47 -4.23 -14.73 -0.47
C GLY A 47 -3.89 -13.44 -1.20
N THR A 48 -4.18 -13.46 -2.49
CA THR A 48 -3.97 -12.31 -3.35
C THR A 48 -5.21 -12.07 -4.19
N PHE A 49 -5.44 -10.81 -4.52
CA PHE A 49 -6.56 -10.40 -5.36
C PHE A 49 -6.08 -9.44 -6.43
N TRP A 50 -6.66 -9.56 -7.61
CA TRP A 50 -6.58 -8.50 -8.59
C TRP A 50 -7.75 -7.57 -8.37
N VAL A 51 -7.47 -6.28 -8.28
CA VAL A 51 -8.49 -5.25 -8.10
C VAL A 51 -8.37 -4.26 -9.24
N GLY A 52 -9.45 -4.02 -9.95
CA GLY A 52 -9.52 -3.01 -10.99
C GLY A 52 -10.55 -1.96 -10.63
N GLY A 53 -10.26 -0.71 -10.96
CA GLY A 53 -11.18 0.39 -10.78
C GLY A 53 -11.26 1.24 -12.04
N SER A 54 -12.42 1.82 -12.29
CA SER A 54 -12.58 2.80 -13.35
C SER A 54 -12.17 4.19 -12.87
N ALA A 55 -11.90 5.10 -13.81
CA ALA A 55 -11.54 6.48 -13.50
C ALA A 55 -12.64 7.23 -12.76
N THR A 56 -13.87 6.76 -12.82
CA THR A 56 -15.02 7.36 -12.15
C THR A 56 -15.38 6.68 -10.83
N TRP A 57 -14.63 5.63 -10.46
CA TRP A 57 -14.88 4.94 -9.19
C TRP A 57 -14.56 5.88 -8.04
N LYS A 58 -15.54 6.06 -7.17
CA LYS A 58 -15.35 6.77 -5.91
C LYS A 58 -15.36 5.74 -4.81
N GLY A 59 -14.22 5.63 -4.14
CA GLY A 59 -14.13 4.71 -3.03
C GLY A 59 -15.03 5.17 -1.90
N ASP A 60 -16.16 4.53 -1.78
CA ASP A 60 -16.89 4.61 -0.53
C ASP A 60 -16.00 4.03 0.56
N ALA A 61 -16.12 4.58 1.72
CA ALA A 61 -15.31 4.28 2.89
C ALA A 61 -14.65 2.91 2.83
N LEU A 62 -13.32 2.91 2.75
CA LEU A 62 -12.58 1.68 2.98
C LEU A 62 -12.98 1.14 4.34
N HIS A 63 -13.69 0.04 4.33
CA HIS A 63 -13.95 -0.66 5.57
C HIS A 63 -12.61 -1.11 6.17
N PRO A 64 -12.41 -0.92 7.48
CA PRO A 64 -11.20 -1.42 8.12
C PRO A 64 -11.05 -2.91 7.80
N ALA A 65 -9.98 -3.27 7.11
CA ALA A 65 -9.71 -4.67 6.87
C ALA A 65 -9.37 -5.33 8.21
N PRO A 66 -9.99 -6.47 8.55
CA PRO A 66 -9.66 -7.16 9.79
C PRO A 66 -8.25 -7.73 9.79
N ARG A 67 -7.54 -7.63 8.68
CA ARG A 67 -6.18 -8.18 8.50
C ARG A 67 -5.29 -7.17 7.83
N ARG A 68 -4.00 -7.30 8.06
CA ARG A 68 -3.00 -6.53 7.32
C ARG A 68 -2.99 -6.98 5.87
N TYR A 69 -2.87 -6.02 4.98
CA TYR A 69 -2.71 -6.29 3.56
C TYR A 69 -1.80 -5.23 2.95
N ILE A 70 -1.29 -5.53 1.78
CA ILE A 70 -0.54 -4.56 0.99
C ILE A 70 -1.24 -4.34 -0.34
N ILE A 71 -1.11 -3.13 -0.86
CA ILE A 71 -1.59 -2.79 -2.19
C ILE A 71 -0.39 -2.51 -3.06
N VAL A 72 -0.25 -3.27 -4.13
CA VAL A 72 0.77 -3.04 -5.15
C VAL A 72 0.07 -2.55 -6.41
N THR A 73 0.43 -1.36 -6.86
CA THR A 73 -0.16 -0.79 -8.07
C THR A 73 0.62 -1.29 -9.28
N VAL A 74 -0.05 -2.03 -10.14
CA VAL A 74 0.56 -2.60 -11.34
C VAL A 74 0.35 -1.68 -12.53
N GLN A 75 -0.79 -1.04 -12.62
CA GLN A 75 -1.15 -0.19 -13.75
C GLN A 75 -2.07 0.94 -13.26
N GLY A 76 -1.92 2.12 -13.87
CA GLY A 76 -2.72 3.28 -13.48
C GLY A 76 -2.25 3.93 -12.20
N GLU A 77 -3.13 4.66 -11.56
CA GLU A 77 -2.86 5.32 -10.30
C GLU A 77 -4.15 5.49 -9.50
N TYR A 78 -4.01 5.67 -8.19
CA TYR A 78 -5.14 6.02 -7.33
C TYR A 78 -4.70 7.07 -6.31
N GLU A 79 -5.68 7.73 -5.71
CA GLU A 79 -5.45 8.73 -4.68
C GLU A 79 -6.01 8.27 -3.35
N VAL A 80 -5.31 8.63 -2.29
CA VAL A 80 -5.78 8.45 -0.92
C VAL A 80 -5.74 9.79 -0.22
N THR A 81 -6.86 10.16 0.40
CA THR A 81 -6.95 11.36 1.21
C THR A 81 -7.07 10.95 2.67
N THR A 82 -6.17 11.47 3.51
CA THR A 82 -6.18 11.19 4.95
C THR A 82 -7.26 12.00 5.65
N SER A 83 -7.52 11.68 6.91
CA SER A 83 -8.52 12.37 7.72
C SER A 83 -8.22 13.87 7.89
N ARG A 84 -6.95 14.28 7.77
CA ARG A 84 -6.55 15.69 7.87
C ARG A 84 -6.53 16.40 6.51
N GLY A 85 -6.97 15.73 5.46
CA GLY A 85 -7.06 16.30 4.13
C GLY A 85 -5.79 16.19 3.29
N GLU A 86 -4.76 15.50 3.76
CA GLU A 86 -3.58 15.23 2.95
C GLU A 86 -3.94 14.22 1.88
N THR A 87 -3.69 14.56 0.62
CA THR A 87 -3.93 13.69 -0.52
C THR A 87 -2.62 13.28 -1.13
N ARG A 88 -2.48 11.98 -1.41
CA ARG A 88 -1.31 11.46 -2.11
C ARG A 88 -1.75 10.51 -3.21
N ARG A 89 -1.05 10.60 -4.35
CA ARG A 89 -1.26 9.70 -5.49
C ARG A 89 -0.27 8.56 -5.47
N PHE A 90 -0.77 7.40 -5.85
CA PHE A 90 0.04 6.17 -5.90
C PHE A 90 0.01 5.63 -7.32
N PRO A 91 1.05 5.95 -8.13
CA PRO A 91 1.14 5.43 -9.49
C PRO A 91 1.60 3.98 -9.53
N ALA A 92 1.67 3.41 -10.72
CA ALA A 92 2.22 2.07 -10.93
C ALA A 92 3.62 1.97 -10.30
N GLY A 93 3.88 0.86 -9.61
CA GLY A 93 5.10 0.64 -8.86
C GLY A 93 5.01 1.02 -7.38
N SER A 94 3.90 1.63 -6.96
CA SER A 94 3.71 1.98 -5.55
C SER A 94 3.36 0.76 -4.72
N VAL A 95 3.89 0.72 -3.50
CA VAL A 95 3.54 -0.28 -2.49
C VAL A 95 3.03 0.44 -1.27
N VAL A 96 1.80 0.16 -0.88
CA VAL A 96 1.14 0.80 0.25
C VAL A 96 0.71 -0.25 1.26
N LEU A 97 1.01 -0.02 2.52
CA LEU A 97 0.61 -0.86 3.63
C LEU A 97 -0.46 -0.10 4.44
N PRO A 98 -1.75 -0.31 4.17
CA PRO A 98 -2.79 0.27 5.00
C PRO A 98 -2.84 -0.51 6.31
N ARG A 99 -2.83 0.22 7.42
CA ARG A 99 -3.20 -0.36 8.71
C ARG A 99 -4.69 -0.20 8.90
N THR A 100 -5.30 -1.12 9.64
CA THR A 100 -6.71 -1.03 9.98
C THR A 100 -6.96 0.27 10.75
N PRO A 101 -7.50 1.33 10.11
CA PRO A 101 -7.80 2.54 10.83
C PRO A 101 -9.07 2.35 11.66
N ARG A 102 -9.24 3.17 12.68
CA ARG A 102 -10.54 3.28 13.35
C ARG A 102 -11.56 3.78 12.35
N VAL A 103 -12.83 3.38 12.50
CA VAL A 103 -13.88 3.71 11.53
C VAL A 103 -13.93 5.21 11.20
N LYS A 104 -13.74 6.07 12.20
CA LYS A 104 -13.76 7.53 11.99
C LYS A 104 -12.57 8.06 11.19
N ASP A 105 -11.49 7.29 11.10
CA ASP A 105 -10.22 7.70 10.51
C ASP A 105 -9.96 6.99 9.17
N THR A 106 -10.97 6.33 8.63
CA THR A 106 -10.85 5.59 7.38
C THR A 106 -10.53 6.54 6.23
N PRO A 107 -9.40 6.38 5.54
CA PRO A 107 -9.10 7.21 4.39
C PRO A 107 -10.05 6.89 3.25
N GLN A 108 -10.38 7.91 2.47
CA GLN A 108 -11.16 7.71 1.26
C GLN A 108 -10.22 7.37 0.12
N LEU A 109 -10.48 6.26 -0.52
CA LEU A 109 -9.76 5.84 -1.70
C LEU A 109 -10.52 6.32 -2.92
N THR A 110 -9.88 7.15 -3.72
CA THR A 110 -10.45 7.60 -4.98
C THR A 110 -9.55 7.15 -6.12
N SER A 111 -10.15 6.70 -7.22
CA SER A 111 -9.36 6.32 -8.38
C SER A 111 -8.89 7.57 -9.11
N GLY A 112 -7.61 7.63 -9.39
CA GLY A 112 -7.07 8.62 -10.30
C GLY A 112 -7.20 8.15 -11.76
N ARG A 113 -6.69 8.97 -12.68
CA ARG A 113 -6.69 8.60 -14.10
C ARG A 113 -5.92 7.31 -14.34
N THR A 114 -6.60 6.35 -14.97
CA THR A 114 -5.92 5.17 -15.47
C THR A 114 -5.13 5.58 -16.71
N ARG A 115 -3.81 5.50 -16.64
CA ARG A 115 -2.96 5.59 -17.82
C ARG A 115 -2.79 4.19 -18.37
N GLN A 116 -3.28 4.01 -19.55
CA GLN A 116 -2.97 2.79 -20.28
C GLN A 116 -1.60 2.91 -20.93
#